data_d3db572a908024d8f917ce8cd190e0c4
#
_entry.id   d3db572a908024d8f917ce8cd190e0c4
#
_cell.length_a   1.000
_cell.length_b   1.000
_cell.length_c   1.000
_cell.angle_alpha   90.00
_cell.angle_beta   90.00
_cell.angle_gamma   90.00
#
_symmetry.space_group_name_H-M   'P 1'
#
loop_
_entity.id
_entity.type
_entity.pdbx_description
1 polymer ?
#
loop_
_entity_poly.entity_id
_entity_poly.type
_entity_poly.pdbx_seq_one_letter_code
_entity_poly.pdbx_strand_id
1 'polypeptide(L)'
;MIDLRSDTVTLPTDEMRDAMLRAELGDDSRDGDPTVRRLEAAAAHLVGKEDALFVASGTMSNLVALLVHAGRGGEVLLDADAHILRSEMGGIASLAGLFFRTITAERGAPDLAELRERMNERLMPGRLATGLVCVETTHNSAGGTVLPLEYLAALRALTEEKRVPVHIDGARLFNAAVALGVPAADIARYCDSVGFCVSKGLSAPFGSLLCGSAEFVARARAYRRMVGGGMRQAGIMAAAGLVALERMVDRLIEDHRRAKRLAEGIHAMDPRLADPGRADTNIVMVELGHSGADVATWIAALQERGLRAGAWSRTSLRLVTHRHIDDAAVERAVDIMRSVAARLCSC
;
A
#
# COMPACT_ATOMS: atom_id res chain seq x y z
N MET A 1 -9.46 21.27 12.03
CA MET A 1 -8.31 20.96 11.13
C MET A 1 -8.66 19.73 10.35
N ILE A 2 -8.70 19.82 9.02
CA ILE A 2 -8.92 18.68 8.11
C ILE A 2 -7.56 18.12 7.73
N ASP A 3 -7.30 16.83 7.99
CA ASP A 3 -6.00 16.22 7.70
C ASP A 3 -6.13 15.20 6.57
N LEU A 4 -5.72 15.60 5.36
CA LEU A 4 -5.72 14.79 4.15
C LEU A 4 -4.30 14.31 3.75
N ARG A 5 -3.33 14.35 4.65
CA ARG A 5 -1.95 13.97 4.32
C ARG A 5 -1.80 12.48 4.00
N SER A 6 -2.47 11.62 4.75
CA SER A 6 -2.40 10.17 4.60
C SER A 6 -3.48 9.47 5.44
N ASP A 7 -3.90 8.27 5.03
CA ASP A 7 -4.72 7.38 5.85
C ASP A 7 -3.95 6.76 7.04
N THR A 8 -2.63 6.93 7.09
CA THR A 8 -1.79 6.55 8.25
C THR A 8 -2.01 7.43 9.47
N VAL A 9 -2.73 8.55 9.34
CA VAL A 9 -3.10 9.42 10.48
C VAL A 9 -4.38 8.93 11.20
N THR A 10 -5.00 7.86 10.73
CA THR A 10 -6.17 7.28 11.37
C THR A 10 -5.83 6.79 12.78
N LEU A 11 -6.78 6.94 13.68
CA LEU A 11 -6.68 6.48 15.07
C LEU A 11 -7.52 5.20 15.24
N PRO A 12 -7.17 4.31 16.17
CA PRO A 12 -7.98 3.13 16.45
C PRO A 12 -9.38 3.52 16.92
N THR A 13 -10.36 2.67 16.56
CA THR A 13 -11.74 2.81 17.05
C THR A 13 -11.82 2.44 18.54
N ASP A 14 -12.92 2.80 19.20
CA ASP A 14 -13.12 2.39 20.60
C ASP A 14 -13.22 0.86 20.72
N GLU A 15 -13.87 0.19 19.75
CA GLU A 15 -13.92 -1.28 19.69
C GLU A 15 -12.50 -1.88 19.58
N MET A 16 -11.61 -1.28 18.78
CA MET A 16 -10.19 -1.69 18.71
C MET A 16 -9.48 -1.50 20.05
N ARG A 17 -9.70 -0.37 20.74
CA ARG A 17 -9.10 -0.10 22.05
C ARG A 17 -9.56 -1.12 23.10
N ASP A 18 -10.85 -1.44 23.11
CA ASP A 18 -11.42 -2.45 23.98
C ASP A 18 -10.89 -3.85 23.68
N ALA A 19 -10.75 -4.21 22.39
CA ALA A 19 -10.14 -5.47 21.98
C ALA A 19 -8.69 -5.58 22.42
N MET A 20 -7.90 -4.50 22.27
CA MET A 20 -6.51 -4.44 22.73
C MET A 20 -6.38 -4.65 24.24
N LEU A 21 -7.28 -4.04 25.02
CA LEU A 21 -7.30 -4.15 26.48
C LEU A 21 -7.63 -5.58 26.96
N ARG A 22 -8.45 -6.31 26.20
CA ARG A 22 -8.93 -7.66 26.55
C ARG A 22 -8.20 -8.78 25.79
N ALA A 23 -7.13 -8.46 25.04
CA ALA A 23 -6.43 -9.43 24.23
C ALA A 23 -5.85 -10.57 25.09
N GLU A 24 -6.04 -11.79 24.65
CA GLU A 24 -5.33 -12.94 25.18
C GLU A 24 -3.88 -12.91 24.68
N LEU A 25 -2.93 -13.03 25.59
CA LEU A 25 -1.51 -12.79 25.32
C LEU A 25 -0.67 -14.05 25.49
N GLY A 26 0.40 -14.15 24.70
CA GLY A 26 1.43 -15.15 24.78
C GLY A 26 2.78 -14.62 24.24
N ASP A 27 3.84 -15.40 24.32
CA ASP A 27 5.12 -15.02 23.73
C ASP A 27 5.20 -15.46 22.28
N ASP A 28 5.01 -14.53 21.33
CA ASP A 28 5.05 -14.79 19.88
C ASP A 28 6.37 -15.46 19.41
N SER A 29 7.46 -15.26 20.17
CA SER A 29 8.78 -15.83 19.85
C SER A 29 9.03 -17.24 20.41
N ARG A 30 8.14 -17.74 21.27
CA ARG A 30 8.26 -19.06 21.91
C ARG A 30 7.07 -19.96 21.56
N ASP A 31 6.06 -19.95 22.42
CA ASP A 31 4.88 -20.82 22.28
C ASP A 31 3.82 -20.22 21.33
N GLY A 32 4.04 -18.96 20.90
CA GLY A 32 3.15 -18.17 20.09
C GLY A 32 2.14 -17.37 20.91
N ASP A 33 1.74 -16.22 20.37
CA ASP A 33 0.67 -15.39 20.94
C ASP A 33 -0.68 -15.81 20.32
N PRO A 34 -1.69 -16.19 21.14
CA PRO A 34 -2.95 -16.73 20.63
C PRO A 34 -3.73 -15.71 19.80
N THR A 35 -3.66 -14.42 20.13
CA THR A 35 -4.35 -13.36 19.37
C THR A 35 -3.64 -13.08 18.05
N VAL A 36 -2.29 -13.13 18.01
CA VAL A 36 -1.51 -13.06 16.77
C VAL A 36 -1.87 -14.21 15.83
N ARG A 37 -1.92 -15.45 16.35
CA ARG A 37 -2.32 -16.61 15.53
C ARG A 37 -3.71 -16.48 14.95
N ARG A 38 -4.69 -15.95 15.72
CA ARG A 38 -6.03 -15.68 15.19
C ARG A 38 -6.01 -14.64 14.08
N LEU A 39 -5.23 -13.58 14.24
CA LEU A 39 -5.08 -12.54 13.20
C LEU A 39 -4.42 -13.12 11.94
N GLU A 40 -3.34 -13.89 12.09
CA GLU A 40 -2.63 -14.55 10.97
C GLU A 40 -3.58 -15.50 10.22
N ALA A 41 -4.34 -16.33 10.94
CA ALA A 41 -5.32 -17.24 10.34
C ALA A 41 -6.46 -16.48 9.61
N ALA A 42 -7.00 -15.42 10.21
CA ALA A 42 -8.03 -14.59 9.59
C ALA A 42 -7.51 -13.91 8.31
N ALA A 43 -6.29 -13.39 8.34
CA ALA A 43 -5.65 -12.76 7.20
C ALA A 43 -5.43 -13.74 6.04
N ALA A 44 -4.87 -14.93 6.33
CA ALA A 44 -4.66 -15.98 5.35
C ALA A 44 -5.98 -16.39 4.68
N HIS A 45 -7.04 -16.59 5.48
CA HIS A 45 -8.37 -16.93 4.97
C HIS A 45 -8.93 -15.86 4.03
N LEU A 46 -8.87 -14.57 4.43
CA LEU A 46 -9.43 -13.46 3.65
C LEU A 46 -8.74 -13.27 2.29
N VAL A 47 -7.45 -13.57 2.20
CA VAL A 47 -6.69 -13.45 0.94
C VAL A 47 -6.52 -14.79 0.21
N GLY A 48 -7.08 -15.89 0.73
CA GLY A 48 -7.02 -17.20 0.10
C GLY A 48 -5.60 -17.78 0.02
N LYS A 49 -4.75 -17.48 1.01
CA LYS A 49 -3.40 -18.05 1.16
C LYS A 49 -3.37 -19.11 2.26
N GLU A 50 -2.34 -19.97 2.24
CA GLU A 50 -2.21 -21.04 3.22
C GLU A 50 -1.89 -20.56 4.63
N ASP A 51 -1.06 -19.48 4.73
CA ASP A 51 -0.60 -18.96 6.00
C ASP A 51 -0.30 -17.45 5.90
N ALA A 52 -0.14 -16.80 7.03
CA ALA A 52 0.21 -15.38 7.14
C ALA A 52 1.19 -15.13 8.29
N LEU A 53 1.90 -14.02 8.20
CA LEU A 53 2.83 -13.52 9.21
C LEU A 53 2.49 -12.10 9.60
N PHE A 54 2.23 -11.87 10.88
CA PHE A 54 2.07 -10.52 11.42
C PHE A 54 3.43 -9.83 11.57
N VAL A 55 3.56 -8.65 10.98
CA VAL A 55 4.81 -7.85 10.95
C VAL A 55 4.54 -6.41 11.36
N ALA A 56 5.59 -5.71 11.79
CA ALA A 56 5.47 -4.37 12.34
C ALA A 56 4.96 -3.32 11.34
N SER A 57 5.28 -3.45 10.06
CA SER A 57 4.96 -2.46 9.04
C SER A 57 4.93 -3.06 7.64
N GLY A 58 4.36 -2.33 6.66
CA GLY A 58 4.43 -2.70 5.24
C GLY A 58 5.86 -2.79 4.72
N THR A 59 6.73 -1.86 5.12
CA THR A 59 8.16 -1.90 4.79
C THR A 59 8.83 -3.20 5.25
N MET A 60 8.52 -3.66 6.47
CA MET A 60 9.03 -4.95 6.94
C MET A 60 8.43 -6.11 6.16
N SER A 61 7.15 -6.06 5.81
CA SER A 61 6.49 -7.06 4.96
C SER A 61 7.22 -7.21 3.62
N ASN A 62 7.45 -6.10 2.92
CA ASN A 62 8.15 -6.08 1.64
C ASN A 62 9.59 -6.57 1.78
N LEU A 63 10.35 -6.07 2.76
CA LEU A 63 11.73 -6.49 3.00
C LEU A 63 11.83 -8.01 3.24
N VAL A 64 10.93 -8.56 4.06
CA VAL A 64 10.89 -10.00 4.35
C VAL A 64 10.53 -10.80 3.10
N ALA A 65 9.55 -10.35 2.30
CA ALA A 65 9.19 -10.99 1.04
C ALA A 65 10.37 -11.02 0.06
N LEU A 66 11.08 -9.91 -0.10
CA LEU A 66 12.29 -9.80 -0.91
C LEU A 66 13.37 -10.80 -0.49
N LEU A 67 13.65 -10.89 0.82
CA LEU A 67 14.65 -11.82 1.38
C LEU A 67 14.28 -13.28 1.17
N VAL A 68 12.99 -13.63 1.25
CA VAL A 68 12.51 -15.02 1.05
C VAL A 68 12.58 -15.43 -0.41
N HIS A 69 12.09 -14.59 -1.34
CA HIS A 69 11.96 -14.94 -2.74
C HIS A 69 13.26 -14.85 -3.51
N ALA A 70 13.92 -13.69 -3.47
CA ALA A 70 15.04 -13.42 -4.36
C ALA A 70 16.39 -13.92 -3.82
N GLY A 71 16.55 -13.94 -2.49
CA GLY A 71 17.84 -14.25 -1.88
C GLY A 71 18.92 -13.20 -2.18
N ARG A 72 19.93 -13.11 -1.33
CA ARG A 72 21.01 -12.12 -1.48
C ARG A 72 21.76 -12.29 -2.81
N GLY A 73 21.96 -11.20 -3.53
CA GLY A 73 22.61 -11.18 -4.85
C GLY A 73 21.69 -11.50 -6.03
N GLY A 74 20.42 -11.81 -5.77
CA GLY A 74 19.40 -11.98 -6.81
C GLY A 74 18.93 -10.66 -7.41
N GLU A 75 18.20 -10.75 -8.54
CA GLU A 75 17.60 -9.59 -9.21
C GLU A 75 16.09 -9.54 -8.99
N VAL A 76 15.57 -8.33 -8.77
CA VAL A 76 14.13 -8.05 -8.66
C VAL A 76 13.71 -7.11 -9.79
N LEU A 77 12.60 -7.42 -10.46
CA LEU A 77 11.99 -6.55 -11.46
C LEU A 77 10.76 -5.87 -10.87
N LEU A 78 10.66 -4.56 -11.02
CA LEU A 78 9.54 -3.76 -10.49
C LEU A 78 9.44 -2.41 -11.21
N ASP A 79 8.34 -1.69 -10.98
CA ASP A 79 8.18 -0.32 -11.45
C ASP A 79 9.16 0.65 -10.77
N ALA A 80 9.64 1.65 -11.52
CA ALA A 80 10.55 2.69 -11.04
C ALA A 80 9.94 3.53 -9.89
N ASP A 81 8.63 3.68 -9.87
CA ASP A 81 7.88 4.46 -8.89
C ASP A 81 7.26 3.59 -7.77
N ALA A 82 7.57 2.29 -7.73
CA ALA A 82 7.13 1.37 -6.68
C ALA A 82 7.57 1.84 -5.29
N HIS A 83 6.71 1.68 -4.29
CA HIS A 83 6.97 2.05 -2.89
C HIS A 83 8.26 1.44 -2.35
N ILE A 84 8.54 0.19 -2.70
CA ILE A 84 9.76 -0.54 -2.33
C ILE A 84 11.04 0.23 -2.71
N LEU A 85 11.05 0.90 -3.86
CA LEU A 85 12.21 1.70 -4.31
C LEU A 85 12.19 3.13 -3.75
N ARG A 86 11.03 3.79 -3.80
CA ARG A 86 10.91 5.22 -3.55
C ARG A 86 10.85 5.58 -2.07
N SER A 87 10.24 4.73 -1.25
CA SER A 87 9.83 5.10 0.12
C SER A 87 10.47 4.25 1.22
N GLU A 88 11.15 3.15 0.89
CA GLU A 88 11.70 2.21 1.88
C GLU A 88 13.23 2.39 2.10
N MET A 89 13.73 3.61 1.89
CA MET A 89 15.09 4.03 2.23
C MET A 89 16.20 3.14 1.62
N GLY A 90 15.94 2.56 0.44
CA GLY A 90 16.90 1.69 -0.24
C GLY A 90 17.10 0.32 0.41
N GLY A 91 16.14 -0.13 1.24
CA GLY A 91 16.19 -1.41 1.94
C GLY A 91 16.39 -2.61 1.02
N ILE A 92 15.87 -2.56 -0.20
CA ILE A 92 16.09 -3.60 -1.23
C ILE A 92 17.58 -3.84 -1.52
N ALA A 93 18.39 -2.80 -1.57
CA ALA A 93 19.83 -2.92 -1.82
C ALA A 93 20.63 -3.04 -0.52
N SER A 94 20.37 -2.16 0.46
CA SER A 94 21.20 -2.04 1.67
C SER A 94 20.97 -3.18 2.68
N LEU A 95 19.75 -3.67 2.82
CA LEU A 95 19.37 -4.71 3.78
C LEU A 95 19.18 -6.06 3.10
N ALA A 96 18.41 -6.14 2.03
CA ALA A 96 18.20 -7.40 1.30
C ALA A 96 19.41 -7.78 0.44
N GLY A 97 20.25 -6.81 0.04
CA GLY A 97 21.43 -7.06 -0.80
C GLY A 97 21.08 -7.55 -2.20
N LEU A 98 20.01 -7.00 -2.76
CA LEU A 98 19.47 -7.37 -4.06
C LEU A 98 19.85 -6.35 -5.13
N PHE A 99 20.02 -6.84 -6.35
CA PHE A 99 19.97 -6.01 -7.53
C PHE A 99 18.51 -5.78 -7.92
N PHE A 100 18.23 -4.64 -8.51
CA PHE A 100 16.90 -4.36 -9.05
C PHE A 100 17.01 -3.74 -10.43
N ARG A 101 16.01 -4.00 -11.24
CA ARG A 101 15.85 -3.40 -12.56
C ARG A 101 14.44 -2.89 -12.70
N THR A 102 14.32 -1.63 -13.09
CA THR A 102 13.03 -1.00 -13.29
C THR A 102 12.45 -1.34 -14.65
N ILE A 103 11.13 -1.51 -14.66
CA ILE A 103 10.32 -1.76 -15.85
C ILE A 103 9.46 -0.52 -16.06
N THR A 104 9.28 -0.15 -17.32
CA THR A 104 8.33 0.92 -17.69
C THR A 104 6.93 0.52 -17.24
N ALA A 105 6.23 1.44 -16.61
CA ALA A 105 4.87 1.18 -16.11
C ALA A 105 3.91 2.29 -16.53
N GLU A 106 2.70 1.92 -16.89
CA GLU A 106 1.60 2.84 -17.09
C GLU A 106 0.62 2.71 -15.94
N ARG A 107 0.37 3.80 -15.22
CA ARG A 107 -0.50 3.83 -14.04
C ARG A 107 -0.15 2.74 -12.99
N GLY A 108 1.12 2.43 -12.83
CA GLY A 108 1.60 1.41 -11.90
C GLY A 108 1.53 -0.03 -12.41
N ALA A 109 1.13 -0.25 -13.67
CA ALA A 109 1.16 -1.55 -14.34
C ALA A 109 2.44 -1.69 -15.17
N PRO A 110 3.44 -2.51 -14.76
CA PRO A 110 4.63 -2.78 -15.53
C PRO A 110 4.33 -3.36 -16.92
N ASP A 111 5.06 -2.92 -17.95
CA ASP A 111 4.91 -3.43 -19.30
C ASP A 111 5.28 -4.92 -19.38
N LEU A 112 4.32 -5.75 -19.80
CA LEU A 112 4.49 -7.20 -19.83
C LEU A 112 5.45 -7.66 -20.92
N ALA A 113 5.59 -6.91 -22.03
CA ALA A 113 6.53 -7.27 -23.08
C ALA A 113 7.96 -6.99 -22.62
N GLU A 114 8.18 -5.84 -21.96
CA GLU A 114 9.48 -5.52 -21.34
C GLU A 114 9.83 -6.50 -20.22
N LEU A 115 8.85 -6.87 -19.36
CA LEU A 115 9.04 -7.91 -18.35
C LEU A 115 9.49 -9.23 -18.96
N ARG A 116 8.82 -9.68 -20.03
CA ARG A 116 9.16 -10.93 -20.77
C ARG A 116 10.58 -10.92 -21.28
N GLU A 117 11.01 -9.80 -21.86
CA GLU A 117 12.37 -9.64 -22.40
C GLU A 117 13.44 -9.64 -21.29
N ARG A 118 13.14 -9.01 -20.16
CA ARG A 118 14.12 -8.79 -19.09
C ARG A 118 14.20 -9.95 -18.08
N MET A 119 13.16 -10.78 -17.93
CA MET A 119 13.20 -11.93 -17.04
C MET A 119 14.17 -13.00 -17.52
N ASN A 120 15.10 -13.39 -16.65
CA ASN A 120 16.06 -14.45 -16.88
C ASN A 120 15.79 -15.60 -15.92
N GLU A 121 15.47 -16.78 -16.44
CA GLU A 121 15.16 -17.98 -15.65
C GLU A 121 16.34 -18.53 -14.85
N ARG A 122 17.56 -18.21 -15.26
CA ARG A 122 18.80 -18.70 -14.65
C ARG A 122 19.95 -17.73 -14.78
N LEU A 123 20.92 -17.87 -13.90
CA LEU A 123 22.19 -17.15 -14.00
C LEU A 123 22.91 -17.53 -15.31
N MET A 124 23.33 -16.51 -16.05
CA MET A 124 24.08 -16.63 -17.30
C MET A 124 25.25 -15.63 -17.29
N PRO A 125 26.30 -15.85 -18.11
CA PRO A 125 27.36 -14.86 -18.26
C PRO A 125 26.79 -13.49 -18.61
N GLY A 126 27.05 -12.47 -17.75
CA GLY A 126 26.57 -11.10 -17.91
C GLY A 126 25.08 -10.86 -17.57
N ARG A 127 24.34 -11.87 -17.06
CA ARG A 127 22.93 -11.72 -16.68
C ARG A 127 22.65 -12.42 -15.37
N LEU A 128 22.03 -11.71 -14.42
CA LEU A 128 21.53 -12.28 -13.18
C LEU A 128 20.24 -13.09 -13.46
N ALA A 129 20.00 -14.11 -12.64
CA ALA A 129 18.69 -14.74 -12.59
C ALA A 129 17.71 -13.78 -11.93
N THR A 130 16.52 -13.66 -12.51
CA THR A 130 15.42 -12.92 -11.89
C THR A 130 14.82 -13.75 -10.76
N GLY A 131 14.93 -13.26 -9.54
CA GLY A 131 14.44 -13.94 -8.34
C GLY A 131 13.01 -13.57 -7.98
N LEU A 132 12.50 -12.41 -8.48
CA LEU A 132 11.19 -11.92 -8.11
C LEU A 132 10.71 -10.83 -9.07
N VAL A 133 9.40 -10.84 -9.35
CA VAL A 133 8.68 -9.68 -9.89
C VAL A 133 7.83 -9.08 -8.76
N CYS A 134 7.96 -7.77 -8.51
CA CYS A 134 7.10 -7.04 -7.58
C CYS A 134 6.16 -6.10 -8.33
N VAL A 135 4.89 -6.12 -7.94
CA VAL A 135 3.88 -5.14 -8.38
C VAL A 135 3.18 -4.55 -7.16
N GLU A 136 2.63 -3.36 -7.31
CA GLU A 136 1.96 -2.63 -6.23
C GLU A 136 0.48 -2.37 -6.59
N THR A 137 -0.44 -2.72 -5.69
CA THR A 137 -1.87 -2.39 -5.82
C THR A 137 -2.51 -2.20 -4.43
N THR A 138 -3.10 -1.03 -4.09
CA THR A 138 -3.20 0.15 -4.98
C THR A 138 -1.86 0.84 -5.13
N HIS A 139 -1.51 1.29 -6.34
CA HIS A 139 -0.21 1.90 -6.60
C HIS A 139 -0.16 3.35 -6.08
N ASN A 140 0.66 3.58 -5.07
CA ASN A 140 0.70 4.83 -4.31
C ASN A 140 1.13 6.03 -5.18
N SER A 141 2.22 5.88 -5.94
CA SER A 141 2.77 6.93 -6.79
C SER A 141 1.87 7.26 -7.99
N ALA A 142 1.08 6.30 -8.44
CA ALA A 142 0.12 6.50 -9.53
C ALA A 142 -1.25 7.04 -9.05
N GLY A 143 -1.35 7.49 -7.78
CA GLY A 143 -2.59 8.06 -7.25
C GLY A 143 -3.59 7.04 -6.71
N GLY A 144 -3.11 5.90 -6.22
CA GLY A 144 -3.98 4.85 -5.69
C GLY A 144 -4.63 3.98 -6.76
N THR A 145 -4.02 3.91 -7.94
CA THR A 145 -4.50 3.11 -9.08
C THR A 145 -4.56 1.63 -8.73
N VAL A 146 -5.60 0.98 -9.21
CA VAL A 146 -5.84 -0.45 -9.03
C VAL A 146 -5.39 -1.21 -10.28
N LEU A 147 -4.62 -2.26 -10.12
CA LEU A 147 -4.25 -3.17 -11.21
C LEU A 147 -5.48 -4.02 -11.60
N PRO A 148 -5.90 -4.02 -12.89
CA PRO A 148 -7.01 -4.84 -13.34
C PRO A 148 -6.74 -6.35 -13.17
N LEU A 149 -7.77 -7.16 -12.94
CA LEU A 149 -7.62 -8.62 -12.79
C LEU A 149 -7.07 -9.27 -14.04
N GLU A 150 -7.45 -8.77 -15.23
CA GLU A 150 -6.95 -9.24 -16.53
C GLU A 150 -5.43 -9.01 -16.65
N TYR A 151 -4.94 -7.85 -16.18
CA TYR A 151 -3.52 -7.58 -16.13
C TYR A 151 -2.80 -8.55 -15.17
N LEU A 152 -3.34 -8.75 -13.96
CA LEU A 152 -2.76 -9.67 -12.98
C LEU A 152 -2.74 -11.11 -13.50
N ALA A 153 -3.78 -11.54 -14.21
CA ALA A 153 -3.84 -12.87 -14.85
C ALA A 153 -2.76 -13.02 -15.94
N ALA A 154 -2.58 -12.01 -16.79
CA ALA A 154 -1.55 -12.01 -17.83
C ALA A 154 -0.14 -11.99 -17.23
N LEU A 155 0.09 -11.18 -16.18
CA LEU A 155 1.34 -11.17 -15.42
C LEU A 155 1.63 -12.57 -14.83
N ARG A 156 0.64 -13.20 -14.20
CA ARG A 156 0.78 -14.54 -13.60
C ARG A 156 1.15 -15.58 -14.64
N ALA A 157 0.44 -15.62 -15.77
CA ALA A 157 0.75 -16.55 -16.87
C ALA A 157 2.19 -16.36 -17.39
N LEU A 158 2.65 -15.11 -17.54
CA LEU A 158 4.01 -14.79 -17.96
C LEU A 158 5.04 -15.28 -16.94
N THR A 159 4.81 -15.00 -15.65
CA THR A 159 5.78 -15.34 -14.58
C THR A 159 5.82 -16.83 -14.30
N GLU A 160 4.71 -17.56 -14.47
CA GLU A 160 4.68 -19.04 -14.43
C GLU A 160 5.46 -19.67 -15.57
N GLU A 161 5.31 -19.18 -16.81
CA GLU A 161 6.11 -19.60 -17.96
C GLU A 161 7.62 -19.46 -17.67
N LYS A 162 7.99 -18.35 -16.99
CA LYS A 162 9.37 -18.03 -16.64
C LYS A 162 9.84 -18.61 -15.30
N ARG A 163 8.95 -19.23 -14.54
CA ARG A 163 9.22 -19.77 -13.18
C ARG A 163 9.79 -18.72 -12.24
N VAL A 164 9.30 -17.49 -12.33
CA VAL A 164 9.66 -16.38 -11.47
C VAL A 164 8.49 -16.05 -10.53
N PRO A 165 8.69 -16.02 -9.22
CA PRO A 165 7.62 -15.68 -8.28
C PRO A 165 7.16 -14.23 -8.40
N VAL A 166 5.92 -13.97 -7.97
CA VAL A 166 5.31 -12.64 -7.90
C VAL A 166 5.03 -12.29 -6.45
N HIS A 167 5.46 -11.09 -6.03
CA HIS A 167 5.03 -10.44 -4.79
C HIS A 167 4.14 -9.24 -5.10
N ILE A 168 2.98 -9.16 -4.44
CA ILE A 168 2.13 -7.97 -4.47
C ILE A 168 2.37 -7.15 -3.20
N ASP A 169 2.94 -5.94 -3.35
CA ASP A 169 2.77 -4.90 -2.33
C ASP A 169 1.31 -4.42 -2.37
N GLY A 170 0.54 -5.02 -1.50
CA GLY A 170 -0.87 -4.72 -1.32
C GLY A 170 -1.12 -3.85 -0.10
N ALA A 171 -0.27 -2.85 0.17
CA ALA A 171 -0.39 -2.02 1.38
C ALA A 171 -1.82 -1.48 1.60
N ARG A 172 -2.62 -1.37 0.51
CA ARG A 172 -4.04 -1.05 0.50
C ARG A 172 -4.87 -2.08 -0.29
N LEU A 173 -4.56 -3.36 -0.14
CA LEU A 173 -5.20 -4.47 -0.86
C LEU A 173 -6.74 -4.42 -0.78
N PHE A 174 -7.28 -4.14 0.40
CA PHE A 174 -8.74 -4.05 0.59
C PHE A 174 -9.36 -2.84 -0.11
N ASN A 175 -8.62 -1.73 -0.29
CA ASN A 175 -9.07 -0.65 -1.16
C ASN A 175 -9.16 -1.12 -2.62
N ALA A 176 -8.17 -1.89 -3.11
CA ALA A 176 -8.23 -2.47 -4.45
C ALA A 176 -9.41 -3.43 -4.60
N ALA A 177 -9.62 -4.32 -3.63
CA ALA A 177 -10.73 -5.28 -3.63
C ALA A 177 -12.10 -4.59 -3.67
N VAL A 178 -12.31 -3.56 -2.83
CA VAL A 178 -13.54 -2.76 -2.79
C VAL A 178 -13.74 -1.99 -4.11
N ALA A 179 -12.69 -1.43 -4.69
CA ALA A 179 -12.78 -0.70 -5.95
C ALA A 179 -13.13 -1.61 -7.13
N LEU A 180 -12.62 -2.85 -7.14
CA LEU A 180 -12.94 -3.86 -8.16
C LEU A 180 -14.27 -4.58 -7.89
N GLY A 181 -14.85 -4.46 -6.70
CA GLY A 181 -16.05 -5.18 -6.29
C GLY A 181 -15.84 -6.70 -6.16
N VAL A 182 -14.64 -7.14 -5.75
CA VAL A 182 -14.26 -8.56 -5.65
C VAL A 182 -13.66 -8.85 -4.26
N PRO A 183 -13.67 -10.11 -3.82
CA PRO A 183 -12.89 -10.54 -2.65
C PRO A 183 -11.39 -10.28 -2.85
N ALA A 184 -10.67 -9.96 -1.77
CA ALA A 184 -9.22 -9.77 -1.83
C ALA A 184 -8.47 -11.03 -2.32
N ALA A 185 -9.04 -12.21 -2.10
CA ALA A 185 -8.53 -13.49 -2.60
C ALA A 185 -8.46 -13.55 -4.13
N ASP A 186 -9.37 -12.87 -4.84
CA ASP A 186 -9.38 -12.85 -6.32
C ASP A 186 -8.21 -12.02 -6.88
N ILE A 187 -7.70 -11.07 -6.12
CA ILE A 187 -6.46 -10.34 -6.45
C ILE A 187 -5.26 -11.21 -6.06
N ALA A 188 -5.23 -11.69 -4.84
CA ALA A 188 -4.10 -12.43 -4.28
C ALA A 188 -3.82 -13.78 -4.96
N ARG A 189 -4.81 -14.38 -5.63
CA ARG A 189 -4.61 -15.63 -6.39
C ARG A 189 -3.54 -15.52 -7.48
N TYR A 190 -3.25 -14.33 -7.98
CA TYR A 190 -2.28 -14.09 -9.06
C TYR A 190 -0.84 -13.86 -8.58
N CYS A 191 -0.54 -14.04 -7.29
CA CYS A 191 0.81 -13.89 -6.75
C CYS A 191 1.19 -15.04 -5.82
N ASP A 192 2.49 -15.17 -5.55
CA ASP A 192 3.02 -16.16 -4.60
C ASP A 192 2.96 -15.62 -3.17
N SER A 193 3.13 -14.31 -3.00
CA SER A 193 2.96 -13.64 -1.71
C SER A 193 2.34 -12.27 -1.86
N VAL A 194 1.59 -11.85 -0.85
CA VAL A 194 0.97 -10.52 -0.76
C VAL A 194 1.15 -9.94 0.63
N GLY A 195 1.57 -8.69 0.70
CA GLY A 195 1.60 -7.90 1.93
C GLY A 195 0.47 -6.90 1.98
N PHE A 196 -0.20 -6.71 3.14
CA PHE A 196 -1.18 -5.65 3.31
C PHE A 196 -1.13 -5.02 4.70
N CYS A 197 -1.48 -3.72 4.80
CA CYS A 197 -1.45 -2.98 6.06
C CYS A 197 -2.84 -2.95 6.71
N VAL A 198 -2.89 -3.19 8.02
CA VAL A 198 -4.08 -2.90 8.85
C VAL A 198 -4.04 -1.48 9.44
N SER A 199 -2.87 -0.83 9.39
CA SER A 199 -2.57 0.47 10.02
C SER A 199 -2.71 1.69 9.08
N LYS A 200 -3.59 1.61 8.08
CA LYS A 200 -3.93 2.70 7.15
C LYS A 200 -5.44 2.93 7.16
N GLY A 201 -6.14 2.84 6.05
CA GLY A 201 -7.59 2.98 5.95
C GLY A 201 -8.37 2.06 6.89
N LEU A 202 -7.82 0.92 7.26
CA LEU A 202 -8.41 -0.02 8.23
C LEU A 202 -8.26 0.43 9.70
N SER A 203 -7.50 1.48 9.98
CA SER A 203 -7.43 2.20 11.27
C SER A 203 -6.86 1.43 12.47
N ALA A 204 -6.27 0.25 12.32
CA ALA A 204 -5.49 -0.35 13.40
C ALA A 204 -4.25 0.52 13.68
N PRO A 205 -3.77 0.60 14.93
CA PRO A 205 -2.64 1.48 15.27
C PRO A 205 -1.30 0.97 14.77
N PHE A 206 -1.23 -0.30 14.36
CA PHE A 206 0.03 -0.97 14.09
C PHE A 206 -0.15 -2.16 13.15
N GLY A 207 0.86 -2.43 12.31
CA GLY A 207 1.11 -3.70 11.69
C GLY A 207 0.63 -3.88 10.25
N SER A 208 1.15 -4.95 9.71
CA SER A 208 0.83 -5.49 8.38
C SER A 208 0.85 -7.01 8.42
N LEU A 209 0.21 -7.64 7.45
CA LEU A 209 0.23 -9.10 7.25
C LEU A 209 0.99 -9.41 5.97
N LEU A 210 1.85 -10.43 6.01
CA LEU A 210 2.52 -11.00 4.85
C LEU A 210 2.00 -12.42 4.66
N CYS A 211 1.30 -12.67 3.56
CA CYS A 211 0.58 -13.91 3.31
C CYS A 211 1.20 -14.66 2.11
N GLY A 212 1.22 -15.99 2.19
CA GLY A 212 1.76 -16.86 1.13
C GLY A 212 1.52 -18.32 1.42
N SER A 213 2.34 -19.22 0.82
CA SER A 213 2.33 -20.62 1.18
C SER A 213 2.87 -20.85 2.60
N ALA A 214 2.53 -21.97 3.22
CA ALA A 214 3.03 -22.34 4.54
C ALA A 214 4.57 -22.38 4.59
N GLU A 215 5.21 -22.90 3.53
CA GLU A 215 6.67 -22.92 3.41
C GLU A 215 7.26 -21.50 3.33
N PHE A 216 6.65 -20.62 2.51
CA PHE A 216 7.06 -19.22 2.41
C PHE A 216 6.97 -18.52 3.77
N VAL A 217 5.85 -18.66 4.49
CA VAL A 217 5.62 -18.03 5.79
C VAL A 217 6.58 -18.56 6.86
N ALA A 218 6.86 -19.85 6.86
CA ALA A 218 7.85 -20.45 7.77
C ALA A 218 9.24 -19.80 7.61
N ARG A 219 9.69 -19.62 6.36
CA ARG A 219 10.94 -18.90 6.04
C ARG A 219 10.84 -17.41 6.41
N ALA A 220 9.73 -16.77 6.09
CA ALA A 220 9.48 -15.37 6.39
C ALA A 220 9.54 -15.08 7.91
N ARG A 221 9.07 -16.00 8.74
CA ARG A 221 9.14 -15.89 10.21
C ARG A 221 10.59 -15.82 10.73
N ALA A 222 11.51 -16.55 10.12
CA ALA A 222 12.95 -16.48 10.44
C ALA A 222 13.54 -15.11 10.02
N TYR A 223 13.22 -14.65 8.81
CA TYR A 223 13.69 -13.35 8.33
C TYR A 223 13.09 -12.18 9.12
N ARG A 224 11.79 -12.25 9.50
CA ARG A 224 11.19 -11.26 10.40
C ARG A 224 12.03 -11.08 11.68
N ARG A 225 12.44 -12.19 12.29
CA ARG A 225 13.28 -12.13 13.50
C ARG A 225 14.65 -11.53 13.20
N MET A 226 15.27 -11.88 12.10
CA MET A 226 16.59 -11.39 11.68
C MET A 226 16.60 -9.86 11.47
N VAL A 227 15.54 -9.30 10.91
CA VAL A 227 15.40 -7.85 10.67
C VAL A 227 14.83 -7.08 11.87
N GLY A 228 14.81 -7.69 13.07
CA GLY A 228 14.39 -7.03 14.30
C GLY A 228 12.89 -7.08 14.60
N GLY A 229 12.09 -7.81 13.80
CA GLY A 229 10.64 -7.93 13.95
C GLY A 229 10.16 -9.02 14.91
N GLY A 230 11.04 -9.61 15.72
CA GLY A 230 10.66 -10.55 16.77
C GLY A 230 9.93 -9.83 17.90
N MET A 231 8.65 -10.18 18.11
CA MET A 231 7.81 -9.56 19.15
C MET A 231 7.60 -10.52 20.33
N ARG A 232 7.01 -10.03 21.42
CA ARG A 232 6.59 -10.79 22.58
C ARG A 232 5.06 -10.85 22.64
N GLN A 233 4.42 -10.11 23.50
CA GLN A 233 2.98 -10.05 23.70
C GLN A 233 2.33 -9.16 22.61
N ALA A 234 2.49 -9.52 21.36
CA ALA A 234 2.01 -8.76 20.20
C ALA A 234 0.48 -8.85 20.03
N GLY A 235 -0.17 -9.74 20.78
CA GLY A 235 -1.61 -9.89 20.79
C GLY A 235 -2.37 -8.60 21.10
N ILE A 236 -1.79 -7.68 21.86
CA ILE A 236 -2.36 -6.34 22.09
C ILE A 236 -2.60 -5.64 20.74
N MET A 237 -1.61 -5.60 19.87
CA MET A 237 -1.71 -4.96 18.56
C MET A 237 -2.52 -5.80 17.57
N ALA A 238 -2.38 -7.12 17.63
CA ALA A 238 -3.09 -8.05 16.76
C ALA A 238 -4.62 -8.00 16.99
N ALA A 239 -5.07 -7.76 18.21
CA ALA A 239 -6.49 -7.61 18.53
C ALA A 239 -7.14 -6.45 17.76
N ALA A 240 -6.46 -5.31 17.65
CA ALA A 240 -6.93 -4.21 16.81
C ALA A 240 -6.95 -4.59 15.32
N GLY A 241 -5.99 -5.39 14.86
CA GLY A 241 -5.94 -5.94 13.51
C GLY A 241 -7.14 -6.83 13.19
N LEU A 242 -7.58 -7.67 14.12
CA LEU A 242 -8.79 -8.50 13.98
C LEU A 242 -10.04 -7.63 13.76
N VAL A 243 -10.25 -6.64 14.64
CA VAL A 243 -11.37 -5.68 14.49
C VAL A 243 -11.27 -4.93 13.15
N ALA A 244 -10.05 -4.56 12.73
CA ALA A 244 -9.82 -3.89 11.45
C ALA A 244 -10.31 -4.75 10.27
N LEU A 245 -9.99 -6.03 10.25
CA LEU A 245 -10.41 -6.96 9.19
C LEU A 245 -11.92 -7.24 9.23
N GLU A 246 -12.51 -7.32 10.40
CA GLU A 246 -13.94 -7.64 10.56
C GLU A 246 -14.87 -6.44 10.32
N ARG A 247 -14.45 -5.22 10.65
CA ARG A 247 -15.33 -4.04 10.71
C ARG A 247 -14.99 -2.93 9.73
N MET A 248 -13.74 -2.86 9.25
CA MET A 248 -13.29 -1.66 8.54
C MET A 248 -13.18 -1.81 7.03
N VAL A 249 -13.27 -3.03 6.50
CA VAL A 249 -13.12 -3.28 5.06
C VAL A 249 -14.27 -2.65 4.28
N ASP A 250 -15.52 -2.98 4.62
CA ASP A 250 -16.70 -2.56 3.87
C ASP A 250 -16.86 -1.04 3.83
N ARG A 251 -16.44 -0.34 4.89
CA ARG A 251 -16.54 1.12 4.94
C ARG A 251 -15.54 1.85 4.00
N LEU A 252 -14.54 1.18 3.45
CA LEU A 252 -13.58 1.81 2.52
C LEU A 252 -14.27 2.42 1.29
N ILE A 253 -15.43 1.90 0.92
CA ILE A 253 -16.24 2.48 -0.17
C ILE A 253 -16.61 3.95 0.10
N GLU A 254 -16.80 4.34 1.38
CA GLU A 254 -17.06 5.73 1.75
C GLU A 254 -15.85 6.63 1.48
N ASP A 255 -14.64 6.11 1.78
CA ASP A 255 -13.40 6.84 1.54
C ASP A 255 -13.20 7.05 0.03
N HIS A 256 -13.49 6.04 -0.80
CA HIS A 256 -13.43 6.15 -2.27
C HIS A 256 -14.43 7.18 -2.81
N ARG A 257 -15.70 7.11 -2.36
CA ARG A 257 -16.73 8.07 -2.75
C ARG A 257 -16.32 9.50 -2.40
N ARG A 258 -15.76 9.71 -1.21
CA ARG A 258 -15.28 11.00 -0.74
C ARG A 258 -14.06 11.50 -1.51
N ALA A 259 -13.13 10.62 -1.87
CA ALA A 259 -11.99 10.94 -2.73
C ALA A 259 -12.47 11.38 -4.12
N LYS A 260 -13.40 10.65 -4.72
CA LYS A 260 -14.00 10.99 -6.01
C LYS A 260 -14.65 12.38 -5.98
N ARG A 261 -15.50 12.64 -4.96
CA ARG A 261 -16.14 13.95 -4.77
C ARG A 261 -15.13 15.09 -4.55
N LEU A 262 -14.06 14.83 -3.80
CA LEU A 262 -12.97 15.78 -3.61
C LEU A 262 -12.28 16.11 -4.94
N ALA A 263 -11.96 15.08 -5.75
CA ALA A 263 -11.35 15.25 -7.06
C ALA A 263 -12.27 16.02 -8.02
N GLU A 264 -13.55 15.71 -8.04
CA GLU A 264 -14.58 16.43 -8.83
C GLU A 264 -14.67 17.91 -8.44
N GLY A 265 -14.69 18.19 -7.12
CA GLY A 265 -14.72 19.56 -6.62
C GLY A 265 -13.47 20.37 -6.99
N ILE A 266 -12.28 19.73 -6.98
CA ILE A 266 -11.02 20.35 -7.40
C ILE A 266 -10.99 20.52 -8.93
N HIS A 267 -11.40 19.53 -9.68
CA HIS A 267 -11.51 19.59 -11.16
C HIS A 267 -12.41 20.74 -11.63
N ALA A 268 -13.54 20.93 -10.95
CA ALA A 268 -14.49 22.00 -11.30
C ALA A 268 -13.92 23.42 -11.09
N MET A 269 -12.85 23.59 -10.32
CA MET A 269 -12.16 24.88 -10.17
C MET A 269 -11.20 25.12 -11.32
N ASP A 270 -10.40 24.14 -11.65
CA ASP A 270 -9.47 24.08 -12.76
C ASP A 270 -9.21 22.63 -13.14
N PRO A 271 -9.61 22.19 -14.33
CA PRO A 271 -9.42 20.81 -14.79
C PRO A 271 -7.95 20.32 -14.79
N ARG A 272 -7.02 21.26 -14.78
CA ARG A 272 -5.57 20.93 -14.74
C ARG A 272 -5.08 20.52 -13.33
N LEU A 273 -5.84 20.87 -12.27
CA LEU A 273 -5.46 20.55 -10.89
C LEU A 273 -5.70 19.08 -10.55
N ALA A 274 -6.80 18.48 -10.98
CA ALA A 274 -7.10 17.10 -10.71
C ALA A 274 -7.92 16.46 -11.83
N ASP A 275 -7.72 15.17 -12.04
CA ASP A 275 -8.51 14.34 -12.93
C ASP A 275 -9.36 13.36 -12.08
N PRO A 276 -10.69 13.55 -12.00
CA PRO A 276 -11.56 12.62 -11.29
C PRO A 276 -11.55 11.19 -11.86
N GLY A 277 -11.20 11.02 -13.14
CA GLY A 277 -11.05 9.71 -13.78
C GLY A 277 -9.86 8.91 -13.25
N ARG A 278 -8.97 9.53 -12.50
CA ARG A 278 -7.78 8.91 -11.90
C ARG A 278 -7.92 8.66 -10.39
N ALA A 279 -9.02 9.02 -9.77
CA ALA A 279 -9.31 8.74 -8.36
C ALA A 279 -10.00 7.37 -8.24
N ASP A 280 -9.24 6.30 -8.40
CA ASP A 280 -9.76 4.93 -8.36
C ASP A 280 -10.13 4.49 -6.92
N THR A 281 -9.44 5.04 -5.92
CA THR A 281 -9.60 4.67 -4.50
C THR A 281 -9.66 5.91 -3.60
N ASN A 282 -8.96 5.89 -2.48
CA ASN A 282 -8.96 6.97 -1.49
C ASN A 282 -7.86 8.03 -1.68
N ILE A 283 -7.14 8.01 -2.81
CA ILE A 283 -6.04 8.94 -3.09
C ILE A 283 -6.44 9.88 -4.23
N VAL A 284 -6.21 11.19 -4.03
CA VAL A 284 -6.39 12.23 -5.04
C VAL A 284 -5.05 12.94 -5.26
N MET A 285 -4.56 12.92 -6.49
CA MET A 285 -3.38 13.69 -6.89
C MET A 285 -3.81 15.06 -7.39
N VAL A 286 -3.07 16.11 -6.97
CA VAL A 286 -3.33 17.49 -7.38
C VAL A 286 -2.07 18.05 -8.03
N GLU A 287 -2.18 18.40 -9.31
CA GLU A 287 -1.05 18.90 -10.11
C GLU A 287 -0.98 20.44 -10.08
N LEU A 288 0.14 20.95 -9.61
CA LEU A 288 0.35 22.38 -9.37
C LEU A 288 1.27 23.06 -10.38
N GLY A 289 1.84 22.30 -11.32
CA GLY A 289 2.91 22.80 -12.20
C GLY A 289 2.56 24.04 -13.03
N HIS A 290 1.28 24.29 -13.25
CA HIS A 290 0.78 25.45 -13.97
C HIS A 290 0.42 26.66 -13.08
N SER A 291 0.47 26.49 -11.75
CA SER A 291 0.02 27.54 -10.80
C SER A 291 1.06 28.64 -10.59
N GLY A 292 2.31 28.44 -11.03
CA GLY A 292 3.41 29.37 -10.76
C GLY A 292 3.96 29.34 -9.33
N ALA A 293 3.29 28.64 -8.41
CA ALA A 293 3.71 28.48 -7.01
C ALA A 293 4.21 27.06 -6.75
N ASP A 294 5.21 26.92 -5.90
CA ASP A 294 5.73 25.61 -5.49
C ASP A 294 4.81 24.92 -4.48
N VAL A 295 5.03 23.63 -4.27
CA VAL A 295 4.25 22.79 -3.36
C VAL A 295 4.31 23.27 -1.92
N ALA A 296 5.44 23.84 -1.47
CA ALA A 296 5.60 24.33 -0.10
C ALA A 296 4.69 25.56 0.16
N THR A 297 4.61 26.46 -0.80
CA THR A 297 3.71 27.64 -0.78
C THR A 297 2.25 27.19 -0.70
N TRP A 298 1.85 26.19 -1.49
CA TRP A 298 0.50 25.64 -1.43
C TRP A 298 0.19 25.02 -0.06
N ILE A 299 1.08 24.19 0.47
CA ILE A 299 0.91 23.53 1.77
C ILE A 299 0.76 24.57 2.89
N ALA A 300 1.60 25.60 2.92
CA ALA A 300 1.52 26.66 3.90
C ALA A 300 0.15 27.40 3.81
N ALA A 301 -0.28 27.77 2.61
CA ALA A 301 -1.54 28.44 2.39
C ALA A 301 -2.78 27.61 2.75
N LEU A 302 -2.73 26.29 2.50
CA LEU A 302 -3.77 25.34 2.89
C LEU A 302 -3.81 25.17 4.42
N GLN A 303 -2.65 25.04 5.05
CA GLN A 303 -2.54 24.87 6.49
C GLN A 303 -3.05 26.08 7.28
N GLU A 304 -2.76 27.31 6.81
CA GLU A 304 -3.31 28.55 7.38
C GLU A 304 -4.85 28.55 7.41
N ARG A 305 -5.50 27.86 6.47
CA ARG A 305 -6.95 27.74 6.34
C ARG A 305 -7.54 26.48 6.98
N GLY A 306 -6.70 25.69 7.64
CA GLY A 306 -7.16 24.52 8.37
C GLY A 306 -7.21 23.21 7.57
N LEU A 307 -6.50 23.13 6.43
CA LEU A 307 -6.35 21.92 5.63
C LEU A 307 -4.88 21.46 5.58
N ARG A 308 -4.60 20.25 6.00
CA ARG A 308 -3.29 19.59 5.85
C ARG A 308 -3.28 18.71 4.62
N ALA A 309 -2.30 18.92 3.74
CA ALA A 309 -2.04 18.12 2.54
C ALA A 309 -0.63 17.50 2.58
N GLY A 310 -0.42 16.41 1.89
CA GLY A 310 0.90 15.80 1.70
C GLY A 310 1.59 16.35 0.45
N ALA A 311 2.87 16.73 0.56
CA ALA A 311 3.71 16.93 -0.62
C ALA A 311 3.97 15.59 -1.28
N TRP A 312 3.80 15.51 -2.61
CA TRP A 312 4.15 14.31 -3.36
C TRP A 312 5.40 14.53 -4.21
N SER A 313 5.43 15.62 -4.92
CA SER A 313 6.59 16.08 -5.68
C SER A 313 6.81 17.58 -5.47
N ARG A 314 7.72 18.18 -6.26
CA ARG A 314 7.90 19.63 -6.25
C ARG A 314 6.69 20.40 -6.82
N THR A 315 5.85 19.72 -7.59
CA THR A 315 4.73 20.29 -8.33
C THR A 315 3.42 19.56 -8.12
N SER A 316 3.32 18.65 -7.15
CA SER A 316 2.07 17.91 -6.89
C SER A 316 1.84 17.69 -5.41
N LEU A 317 0.56 17.70 -5.01
CA LEU A 317 0.06 17.31 -3.70
C LEU A 317 -0.62 15.94 -3.80
N ARG A 318 -0.59 15.22 -2.71
CA ARG A 318 -1.41 14.02 -2.50
C ARG A 318 -2.39 14.27 -1.36
N LEU A 319 -3.67 14.08 -1.63
CA LEU A 319 -4.74 14.12 -0.66
C LEU A 319 -5.29 12.71 -0.48
N VAL A 320 -5.49 12.29 0.76
CA VAL A 320 -5.94 10.93 1.08
C VAL A 320 -7.15 11.02 2.00
N THR A 321 -8.28 10.47 1.56
CA THR A 321 -9.47 10.34 2.39
C THR A 321 -9.39 9.11 3.29
N HIS A 322 -10.02 9.20 4.43
CA HIS A 322 -10.04 8.14 5.45
C HIS A 322 -11.19 8.38 6.42
N ARG A 323 -11.43 7.46 7.36
CA ARG A 323 -12.61 7.47 8.24
C ARG A 323 -12.88 8.77 9.02
N HIS A 324 -11.86 9.61 9.25
CA HIS A 324 -12.03 10.89 9.96
C HIS A 324 -12.41 12.04 9.03
N ILE A 325 -12.58 11.78 7.73
CA ILE A 325 -13.01 12.76 6.73
C ILE A 325 -14.46 12.45 6.37
N ASP A 326 -15.39 13.24 6.90
CA ASP A 326 -16.80 13.17 6.55
C ASP A 326 -17.12 14.02 5.30
N ASP A 327 -18.37 13.96 4.86
CA ASP A 327 -18.82 14.68 3.65
C ASP A 327 -18.70 16.21 3.82
N ALA A 328 -18.98 16.72 5.02
CA ALA A 328 -18.82 18.13 5.34
C ALA A 328 -17.34 18.57 5.33
N ALA A 329 -16.43 17.70 5.76
CA ALA A 329 -15.00 17.95 5.65
C ALA A 329 -14.52 17.99 4.19
N VAL A 330 -15.07 17.14 3.32
CA VAL A 330 -14.78 17.18 1.87
C VAL A 330 -15.22 18.51 1.27
N GLU A 331 -16.44 18.96 1.55
CA GLU A 331 -16.95 20.26 1.06
C GLU A 331 -16.06 21.41 1.51
N ARG A 332 -15.76 21.48 2.81
CA ARG A 332 -14.84 22.49 3.35
C ARG A 332 -13.44 22.41 2.72
N ALA A 333 -12.92 21.21 2.46
CA ALA A 333 -11.63 21.05 1.81
C ALA A 333 -11.65 21.60 0.39
N VAL A 334 -12.71 21.36 -0.37
CA VAL A 334 -12.92 21.94 -1.71
C VAL A 334 -12.96 23.46 -1.65
N ASP A 335 -13.69 24.05 -0.69
CA ASP A 335 -13.78 25.52 -0.54
C ASP A 335 -12.43 26.15 -0.16
N ILE A 336 -11.66 25.50 0.71
CA ILE A 336 -10.30 25.92 1.06
C ILE A 336 -9.40 25.85 -0.17
N MET A 337 -9.41 24.75 -0.93
CA MET A 337 -8.65 24.59 -2.17
C MET A 337 -9.00 25.71 -3.16
N ARG A 338 -10.29 26.02 -3.35
CA ARG A 338 -10.77 27.10 -4.23
C ARG A 338 -10.21 28.46 -3.81
N SER A 339 -10.27 28.78 -2.52
CA SER A 339 -9.74 30.03 -1.98
C SER A 339 -8.24 30.18 -2.17
N VAL A 340 -7.48 29.07 -2.01
CA VAL A 340 -6.02 29.07 -2.22
C VAL A 340 -5.69 29.16 -3.70
N ALA A 341 -6.37 28.41 -4.56
CA ALA A 341 -6.18 28.42 -6.01
C ALA A 341 -6.44 29.83 -6.59
N ALA A 342 -7.51 30.49 -6.18
CA ALA A 342 -7.81 31.87 -6.60
C ALA A 342 -6.69 32.85 -6.25
N ARG A 343 -5.96 32.63 -5.15
CA ARG A 343 -4.82 33.46 -4.74
C ARG A 343 -3.53 33.12 -5.49
N LEU A 344 -3.25 31.85 -5.73
CA LEU A 344 -1.95 31.38 -6.23
C LEU A 344 -1.91 31.15 -7.75
N CYS A 345 -3.06 30.96 -8.40
CA CYS A 345 -3.16 30.77 -9.84
C CYS A 345 -3.52 32.06 -10.61
N SER A 346 -3.60 33.21 -9.94
CA SER A 346 -4.03 34.50 -10.52
C SER A 346 -2.84 35.37 -10.97
N CYS A 347 -1.62 34.84 -11.04
CA CYS A 347 -0.42 35.57 -11.45
C CYS A 347 0.09 35.08 -12.79
#